data_72a235a52ba92427634c52dc14502530
#
_entry.id   72a235a52ba92427634c52dc14502530
#
_cell.length_a   1.000
_cell.length_b   1.000
_cell.length_c   1.000
_cell.angle_alpha   90.00
_cell.angle_beta   90.00
_cell.angle_gamma   90.00
#
_symmetry.space_group_name_H-M   'P 1'
#
loop_
_entity.id
_entity.type
_entity.pdbx_description
1 polymer ?
#
loop_
_entity_poly.entity_id
_entity_poly.type
_entity_poly.pdbx_seq_one_letter_code
_entity_poly.pdbx_strand_id
1 'polypeptide(L)'
;MYSLIITTCSKEDEQRIREALLKERLAACISSFEVSSSYIWREKIENATEKMMFIKTKKEKLNEVVKRIKEIHSYELPEIISIEFDGSIDYLKWIDGVVK
;
A
#
# COMPACT_ATOMS: atom_id res chain seq x y z
N MET A 1 7.67 7.84 -13.97
CA MET A 1 7.70 8.08 -12.53
C MET A 1 6.91 6.99 -11.82
N TYR A 2 7.43 6.56 -10.69
CA TYR A 2 6.88 5.39 -9.98
C TYR A 2 6.69 5.73 -8.52
N SER A 3 5.72 5.09 -7.90
CA SER A 3 5.35 5.38 -6.52
C SER A 3 5.31 4.10 -5.70
N LEU A 4 5.93 4.15 -4.53
CA LEU A 4 5.84 3.11 -3.51
C LEU A 4 4.86 3.62 -2.46
N ILE A 5 3.79 2.88 -2.26
CA ILE A 5 2.79 3.24 -1.26
C ILE A 5 2.93 2.27 -0.10
N ILE A 6 3.03 2.81 1.10
CA ILE A 6 3.17 2.04 2.32
C ILE A 6 1.92 2.23 3.16
N THR A 7 1.32 1.13 3.59
CA THR A 7 0.18 1.16 4.50
C THR A 7 0.34 0.03 5.51
N THR A 8 -0.21 0.21 6.71
CA THR A 8 -0.28 -0.84 7.71
C THR A 8 -1.74 -1.17 7.94
N CYS A 9 -2.04 -2.43 8.22
CA CYS A 9 -3.42 -2.86 8.33
C CYS A 9 -3.51 -4.21 9.04
N SER A 10 -4.74 -4.64 9.29
CA SER A 10 -4.99 -5.99 9.81
C SER A 10 -4.70 -7.02 8.73
N LYS A 11 -4.57 -8.27 9.14
CA LYS A 11 -4.37 -9.37 8.20
C LYS A 11 -5.53 -9.47 7.20
N GLU A 12 -6.75 -9.26 7.68
CA GLU A 12 -7.94 -9.35 6.84
C GLU A 12 -7.98 -8.21 5.81
N ASP A 13 -7.65 -7.00 6.24
CA ASP A 13 -7.60 -5.87 5.33
C ASP A 13 -6.48 -6.02 4.31
N GLU A 14 -5.34 -6.56 4.72
CA GLU A 14 -4.20 -6.78 3.81
C GLU A 14 -4.62 -7.66 2.64
N GLN A 15 -5.33 -8.74 2.91
CA GLN A 15 -5.77 -9.63 1.84
C GLN A 15 -6.73 -8.93 0.89
N ARG A 16 -7.69 -8.19 1.43
CA ARG A 16 -8.69 -7.47 0.61
C ARG A 16 -8.06 -6.37 -0.23
N ILE A 17 -7.14 -5.60 0.37
CA ILE A 17 -6.46 -4.53 -0.36
C ILE A 17 -5.61 -5.11 -1.49
N ARG A 18 -4.85 -6.16 -1.19
CA ARG A 18 -3.99 -6.81 -2.17
C ARG A 18 -4.80 -7.32 -3.35
N GLU A 19 -5.88 -8.05 -3.08
CA GLU A 19 -6.70 -8.60 -4.13
C GLU A 19 -7.32 -7.52 -5.01
N ALA A 20 -7.86 -6.47 -4.39
CA ALA A 20 -8.51 -5.39 -5.13
C ALA A 20 -7.52 -4.66 -6.03
N LEU A 21 -6.37 -4.26 -5.49
CA LEU A 21 -5.41 -3.47 -6.26
C LEU A 21 -4.80 -4.24 -7.42
N LEU A 22 -4.53 -5.52 -7.22
CA LEU A 22 -3.95 -6.35 -8.30
C LEU A 22 -5.00 -6.69 -9.34
N LYS A 23 -6.19 -7.07 -8.92
CA LYS A 23 -7.27 -7.41 -9.83
C LYS A 23 -7.66 -6.23 -10.70
N GLU A 24 -7.71 -5.05 -10.11
CA GLU A 24 -8.07 -3.82 -10.83
C GLU A 24 -6.90 -3.21 -11.57
N ARG A 25 -5.72 -3.82 -11.50
CA ARG A 25 -4.49 -3.38 -12.16
C ARG A 25 -4.08 -1.96 -11.75
N LEU A 26 -4.32 -1.63 -10.51
CA LEU A 26 -3.88 -0.36 -9.92
C LEU A 26 -2.48 -0.45 -9.35
N ALA A 27 -1.99 -1.66 -9.11
CA ALA A 27 -0.64 -1.90 -8.62
C ALA A 27 -0.02 -3.07 -9.38
N ALA A 28 1.30 -3.07 -9.49
CA ALA A 28 2.03 -4.12 -10.18
C ALA A 28 2.45 -5.23 -9.24
N CYS A 29 2.88 -4.87 -8.04
CA CYS A 29 3.46 -5.82 -7.09
C CYS A 29 3.19 -5.32 -5.68
N ILE A 30 2.83 -6.24 -4.81
CA ILE A 30 2.60 -5.93 -3.40
C ILE A 30 3.37 -6.93 -2.58
N SER A 31 4.23 -6.43 -1.68
CA SER A 31 4.95 -7.24 -0.72
C SER A 31 4.45 -6.87 0.67
N SER A 32 4.25 -7.87 1.51
CA SER A 32 3.72 -7.64 2.86
C SER A 32 4.55 -8.41 3.88
N PHE A 33 4.64 -7.86 5.08
CA PHE A 33 5.31 -8.55 6.19
C PHE A 33 4.70 -8.08 7.49
N GLU A 34 4.87 -8.90 8.51
CA GLU A 34 4.32 -8.61 9.83
C GLU A 34 5.23 -7.64 10.57
N VAL A 35 4.62 -6.66 11.24
CA VAL A 35 5.35 -5.66 12.03
C VAL A 35 4.69 -5.48 13.38
N SER A 36 5.50 -5.02 14.35
CA SER A 36 4.99 -4.55 15.63
C SER A 36 4.98 -3.03 15.56
N SER A 37 3.82 -2.44 15.76
CA SER A 37 3.64 -0.99 15.68
C SER A 37 3.33 -0.42 17.05
N SER A 38 3.91 0.75 17.33
CA SER A 38 3.58 1.51 18.54
C SER A 38 3.31 2.93 18.10
N TYR A 39 2.18 3.48 18.53
CA TYR A 39 1.75 4.79 18.06
C TYR A 39 0.89 5.48 19.11
N ILE A 40 0.71 6.77 18.92
CA ILE A 40 -0.11 7.60 19.83
C ILE A 40 -1.49 7.73 19.20
N TRP A 41 -2.51 7.32 19.96
CA TRP A 41 -3.89 7.45 19.54
C TRP A 41 -4.70 7.96 20.73
N ARG A 42 -5.34 9.11 20.54
CA ARG A 42 -6.17 9.75 21.60
C ARG A 42 -5.41 9.86 22.90
N GLU A 43 -4.17 10.37 22.81
CA GLU A 43 -3.27 10.66 23.93
C GLU A 43 -2.76 9.43 24.68
N LYS A 44 -2.97 8.23 24.11
CA LYS A 44 -2.47 6.99 24.68
C LYS A 44 -1.49 6.33 23.73
N ILE A 45 -0.58 5.56 24.31
CA ILE A 45 0.34 4.75 23.51
C ILE A 45 -0.35 3.41 23.24
N GLU A 46 -0.53 3.09 21.97
CA GLU A 46 -1.11 1.83 21.53
C GLU A 46 -0.04 0.97 20.91
N ASN A 47 -0.19 -0.35 21.08
CA ASN A 47 0.72 -1.32 20.48
C ASN A 47 -0.13 -2.33 19.71
N ALA A 48 0.32 -2.68 18.52
CA ALA A 48 -0.44 -3.60 17.68
C ALA A 48 0.51 -4.41 16.80
N THR A 49 0.09 -5.63 16.48
CA THR A 49 0.72 -6.42 15.45
C THR A 49 -0.07 -6.18 14.18
N GLU A 50 0.62 -5.78 13.12
CA GLU A 50 -0.02 -5.41 11.86
C GLU A 50 0.72 -6.00 10.68
N LYS A 51 0.09 -5.93 9.52
CA LYS A 51 0.76 -6.18 8.24
C LYS A 51 1.18 -4.84 7.65
N MET A 52 2.44 -4.74 7.23
CA MET A 52 2.91 -3.60 6.48
C MET A 52 2.99 -3.98 5.02
N MET A 53 2.40 -3.17 4.16
CA MET A 53 2.33 -3.45 2.73
C MET A 53 3.19 -2.45 1.96
N PHE A 54 3.99 -2.98 1.03
CA PHE A 54 4.75 -2.18 0.07
C PHE A 54 4.10 -2.38 -1.28
N ILE A 55 3.44 -1.32 -1.76
CA ILE A 55 2.64 -1.35 -2.98
C ILE A 55 3.34 -0.55 -4.06
N LYS A 56 3.71 -1.20 -5.17
CA LYS A 56 4.49 -0.56 -6.23
C LYS A 56 3.59 -0.31 -7.43
N THR A 57 3.58 0.93 -7.90
CA THR A 57 2.74 1.33 -9.03
C THR A 57 3.34 2.52 -9.78
N LYS A 58 2.65 2.97 -10.80
CA LYS A 58 3.02 4.20 -11.52
C LYS A 58 2.53 5.42 -10.74
N LYS A 59 3.26 6.52 -10.85
CA LYS A 59 2.89 7.75 -10.16
C LYS A 59 1.49 8.23 -10.54
N GLU A 60 1.10 8.04 -11.79
CA GLU A 60 -0.22 8.48 -12.28
C GLU A 60 -1.37 7.77 -11.55
N LYS A 61 -1.10 6.60 -10.95
CA LYS A 61 -2.12 5.83 -10.25
C LYS A 61 -2.17 6.11 -8.75
N LEU A 62 -1.27 6.94 -8.24
CA LEU A 62 -1.17 7.19 -6.81
C LEU A 62 -2.52 7.57 -6.18
N ASN A 63 -3.21 8.55 -6.76
CA ASN A 63 -4.46 9.02 -6.17
C ASN A 63 -5.55 7.95 -6.19
N GLU A 64 -5.63 7.17 -7.26
CA GLU A 64 -6.60 6.07 -7.34
C GLU A 64 -6.30 4.98 -6.32
N VAL A 65 -5.02 4.66 -6.13
CA VAL A 65 -4.63 3.64 -5.15
C VAL A 65 -4.97 4.10 -3.74
N VAL A 66 -4.63 5.34 -3.41
CA VAL A 66 -4.93 5.89 -2.08
C VAL A 66 -6.43 5.88 -1.83
N LYS A 67 -7.22 6.30 -2.80
CA LYS A 67 -8.68 6.29 -2.67
C LYS A 67 -9.21 4.87 -2.45
N ARG A 68 -8.69 3.91 -3.22
CA ARG A 68 -9.14 2.52 -3.12
C ARG A 68 -8.78 1.91 -1.78
N ILE A 69 -7.57 2.19 -1.27
CA ILE A 69 -7.17 1.73 0.05
C ILE A 69 -8.12 2.27 1.12
N LYS A 70 -8.44 3.56 1.05
CA LYS A 70 -9.36 4.16 2.03
C LYS A 70 -10.75 3.54 2.00
N GLU A 71 -11.21 3.11 0.83
CA GLU A 71 -12.52 2.46 0.71
C GLU A 71 -12.55 1.10 1.38
N ILE A 72 -11.42 0.40 1.44
CA ILE A 72 -11.34 -0.96 1.96
C ILE A 72 -10.90 -0.99 3.42
N HIS A 73 -9.98 -0.09 3.78
CA HIS A 73 -9.30 -0.08 5.08
C HIS A 73 -10.30 0.12 6.21
N SER A 74 -10.21 -0.72 7.25
CA SER A 74 -11.14 -0.66 8.37
C SER A 74 -10.73 0.32 9.46
N TYR A 75 -9.50 0.85 9.42
CA TYR A 75 -9.06 1.82 10.42
C TYR A 75 -9.71 3.18 10.18
N GLU A 76 -10.00 3.87 11.27
CA GLU A 76 -10.53 5.22 11.21
C GLU A 76 -9.54 6.17 10.52
N LEU A 77 -8.26 6.02 10.86
CA LEU A 77 -7.19 6.83 10.25
C LEU A 77 -6.08 5.91 9.79
N PRO A 78 -6.13 5.43 8.55
CA PRO A 78 -5.07 4.54 8.06
C PRO A 78 -3.79 5.29 7.76
N GLU A 79 -2.65 4.64 8.06
CA GLU A 79 -1.37 5.13 7.61
C GLU A 79 -1.27 4.88 6.10
N ILE A 80 -1.08 5.92 5.32
CA ILE A 80 -0.85 5.81 3.88
C ILE A 80 0.26 6.78 3.53
N ILE A 81 1.43 6.25 3.20
CA ILE A 81 2.62 7.04 2.87
C ILE A 81 2.97 6.74 1.41
N SER A 82 3.44 7.74 0.68
CA SER A 82 3.93 7.51 -0.67
C SER A 82 5.34 8.05 -0.82
N ILE A 83 6.16 7.31 -1.58
CA ILE A 83 7.55 7.65 -1.83
C ILE A 83 7.79 7.40 -3.32
N GLU A 84 8.42 8.36 -4.00
CA GLU A 84 8.84 8.15 -5.39
C GLU A 84 10.06 7.25 -5.39
N PHE A 85 10.14 6.34 -6.39
CA PHE A 85 11.29 5.46 -6.50
C PHE A 85 11.72 5.31 -7.95
N ASP A 86 12.95 4.89 -8.10
CA ASP A 86 13.54 4.54 -9.38
C ASP A 86 14.02 3.09 -9.27
N GLY A 87 14.45 2.50 -10.36
CA GLY A 87 14.90 1.13 -10.31
C GLY A 87 15.47 0.70 -11.64
N SER A 88 15.71 -0.60 -11.80
CA SER A 88 16.24 -1.11 -13.06
C SER A 88 15.21 -0.89 -14.17
N ILE A 89 15.71 -0.60 -15.36
CA ILE A 89 14.85 -0.30 -16.51
C ILE A 89 13.90 -1.45 -16.81
N ASP A 90 14.37 -2.68 -16.71
CA ASP A 90 13.53 -3.85 -16.99
C ASP A 90 12.35 -3.96 -16.01
N TYR A 91 12.62 -3.72 -14.73
CA TYR A 91 11.58 -3.80 -13.73
C TYR A 91 10.55 -2.68 -13.91
N LEU A 92 11.02 -1.47 -14.20
CA LEU A 92 10.13 -0.33 -14.42
C LEU A 92 9.25 -0.54 -15.66
N LYS A 93 9.81 -1.10 -16.72
CA LYS A 93 9.03 -1.45 -17.91
C LYS A 93 7.95 -2.49 -17.61
N TRP A 94 8.27 -3.43 -16.74
CA TRP A 94 7.29 -4.42 -16.33
C TRP A 94 6.12 -3.77 -15.60
N ILE A 95 6.42 -2.81 -14.69
CA ILE A 95 5.36 -2.06 -14.00
C ILE A 95 4.48 -1.34 -15.04
N ASP A 96 5.12 -0.66 -16.00
CA ASP A 96 4.38 0.06 -17.05
C ASP A 96 3.44 -0.88 -17.83
N GLY A 97 3.87 -2.11 -18.04
CA GLY A 97 3.11 -3.05 -18.84
C GLY A 97 1.93 -3.68 -18.13
N VAL A 98 1.98 -3.80 -16.80
CA VAL A 98 0.92 -4.49 -16.07
C VAL A 98 -0.05 -3.54 -15.34
N VAL A 99 0.38 -2.34 -15.01
CA VAL A 99 -0.50 -1.34 -14.39
C VAL A 99 -1.29 -0.64 -15.49
N LYS A 100 -2.56 -0.48 -15.23
CA LYS A 100 -3.55 0.07 -16.14
C LYS A 100 -3.29 1.51 -16.57
#